data_22eccce43aac177c522b71be1cb05f22
#
_entry.id   22eccce43aac177c522b71be1cb05f22
#
_cell.length_a   1.000
_cell.length_b   1.000
_cell.length_c   1.000
_cell.angle_alpha   90.00
_cell.angle_beta   90.00
_cell.angle_gamma   90.00
#
_symmetry.space_group_name_H-M   'P 1'
#
loop_
_entity.id
_entity.type
_entity.pdbx_description
1 polymer ?
#
loop_
_entity_poly.entity_id
_entity_poly.type
_entity_poly.pdbx_seq_one_letter_code
_entity_poly.pdbx_strand_id
1 'polypeptide(L)'
;TAHALPVIGYTVSGGARMQEGIFSLMQMVKTSGAVKQHSDAGLLYITVLTDPTTGGVTASFAMEGDIILAEPKALVAFAGPRVIEQTIRQKLPAGFQRAEFLLEKGFVDAIVERTEQKKYLTMILKLHQGGICRG
;
A
#
# COMPACT_ATOMS: atom_id res chain seq x y z
N THR A 1 -4.48 15.31 -8.03
CA THR A 1 -5.84 15.89 -8.10
C THR A 1 -5.89 17.04 -9.10
N ALA A 2 -5.00 18.06 -9.00
CA ALA A 2 -5.06 19.26 -9.86
C ALA A 2 -5.04 18.98 -11.38
N HIS A 3 -4.41 17.91 -11.81
CA HIS A 3 -4.32 17.53 -13.23
C HIS A 3 -5.32 16.43 -13.62
N ALA A 4 -6.21 16.00 -12.71
CA ALA A 4 -7.17 14.91 -12.92
C ALA A 4 -6.51 13.62 -13.46
N LEU A 5 -5.34 13.27 -12.94
CA LEU A 5 -4.59 12.08 -13.33
C LEU A 5 -4.64 11.01 -12.24
N PRO A 6 -4.64 9.72 -12.60
CA PRO A 6 -4.44 8.65 -11.62
C PRO A 6 -3.06 8.75 -10.97
N VAL A 7 -2.95 8.29 -9.75
CA VAL A 7 -1.68 8.23 -9.00
C VAL A 7 -1.29 6.78 -8.76
N ILE A 8 -0.02 6.46 -9.00
CA ILE A 8 0.57 5.15 -8.67
C ILE A 8 1.64 5.38 -7.61
N GLY A 9 1.44 4.83 -6.42
CA GLY A 9 2.38 4.91 -5.30
C GLY A 9 3.15 3.61 -5.11
N TYR A 10 4.47 3.63 -5.22
CA TYR A 10 5.34 2.54 -4.80
C TYR A 10 5.78 2.77 -3.36
N THR A 11 5.60 1.77 -2.51
CA THR A 11 5.96 1.88 -1.10
C THR A 11 7.14 0.97 -0.77
N VAL A 12 8.15 1.54 -0.11
CA VAL A 12 9.27 0.81 0.47
C VAL A 12 9.68 1.52 1.76
N SER A 13 9.42 0.92 2.91
CA SER A 13 9.69 1.58 4.19
C SER A 13 9.69 0.60 5.36
N GLY A 14 10.61 0.81 6.29
CA GLY A 14 10.61 0.18 7.61
C GLY A 14 9.62 0.80 8.60
N GLY A 15 8.87 1.83 8.20
CA GLY A 15 7.86 2.51 9.00
C GLY A 15 8.17 3.99 9.28
N ALA A 16 7.28 4.64 10.02
CA ALA A 16 7.47 6.00 10.49
C ALA A 16 8.59 6.07 11.55
N ARG A 17 9.44 7.08 11.45
CA ARG A 17 10.59 7.23 12.36
C ARG A 17 10.14 7.65 13.75
N MET A 18 10.32 6.77 14.74
CA MET A 18 9.89 7.01 16.12
C MET A 18 10.61 8.20 16.77
N GLN A 19 11.88 8.44 16.42
CA GLN A 19 12.69 9.54 16.97
C GLN A 19 12.17 10.93 16.58
N GLU A 20 11.38 11.02 15.51
CA GLU A 20 10.73 12.26 15.08
C GLU A 20 9.40 12.53 15.83
N GLY A 21 8.93 11.56 16.61
CA GLY A 21 7.74 11.71 17.45
C GLY A 21 6.51 12.13 16.63
N ILE A 22 5.83 13.17 17.11
CA ILE A 22 4.58 13.66 16.50
C ILE A 22 4.75 14.12 15.04
N PHE A 23 5.94 14.56 14.64
CA PHE A 23 6.16 15.03 13.26
C PHE A 23 5.96 13.92 12.23
N SER A 24 6.44 12.69 12.52
CA SER A 24 6.22 11.55 11.61
C SER A 24 4.76 11.13 11.57
N LEU A 25 4.04 11.19 12.70
CA LEU A 25 2.59 10.94 12.73
C LEU A 25 1.81 11.97 11.92
N MET A 26 2.17 13.25 12.02
CA MET A 26 1.53 14.31 11.25
C MET A 26 1.76 14.17 9.73
N GLN A 27 2.89 13.58 9.30
CA GLN A 27 3.08 13.25 7.89
C GLN A 27 2.10 12.17 7.41
N MET A 28 1.78 11.18 8.25
CA MET A 28 0.76 10.18 7.92
C MET A 28 -0.60 10.85 7.69
N VAL A 29 -1.00 11.77 8.55
CA VAL A 29 -2.24 12.55 8.39
C VAL A 29 -2.25 13.33 7.08
N LYS A 30 -1.13 13.96 6.71
CA LYS A 30 -1.00 14.72 5.46
C LYS A 30 -1.14 13.84 4.23
N THR A 31 -0.49 12.68 4.22
CA THR A 31 -0.55 11.74 3.08
C THR A 31 -1.94 11.14 2.94
N SER A 32 -2.53 10.65 4.02
CA SER A 32 -3.90 10.12 4.01
C SER A 32 -4.94 11.18 3.64
N GLY A 33 -4.77 12.42 4.13
CA GLY A 33 -5.61 13.55 3.74
C GLY A 33 -5.53 13.85 2.24
N ALA A 34 -4.33 13.76 1.64
CA ALA A 34 -4.15 13.94 0.21
C ALA A 34 -4.79 12.80 -0.61
N VAL A 35 -4.67 11.55 -0.15
CA VAL A 35 -5.36 10.40 -0.76
C VAL A 35 -6.87 10.59 -0.70
N LYS A 36 -7.40 11.01 0.46
CA LYS A 36 -8.83 11.30 0.60
C LYS A 36 -9.31 12.36 -0.39
N GLN A 37 -8.59 13.47 -0.52
CA GLN A 37 -8.93 14.52 -1.50
C GLN A 37 -8.88 14.01 -2.95
N HIS A 38 -7.96 13.09 -3.24
CA HIS A 38 -7.83 12.46 -4.54
C HIS A 38 -9.04 11.56 -4.84
N SER A 39 -9.43 10.76 -3.87
CA SER A 39 -10.60 9.87 -3.92
C SER A 39 -11.90 10.67 -4.04
N ASP A 40 -12.08 11.76 -3.28
CA ASP A 40 -13.26 12.63 -3.36
C ASP A 40 -13.41 13.29 -4.74
N ALA A 41 -12.30 13.48 -5.44
CA ALA A 41 -12.31 13.95 -6.83
C ALA A 41 -12.60 12.83 -7.85
N GLY A 42 -12.90 11.60 -7.41
CA GLY A 42 -13.19 10.45 -8.26
C GLY A 42 -11.97 9.94 -9.04
N LEU A 43 -10.76 10.17 -8.53
CA LEU A 43 -9.51 9.83 -9.21
C LEU A 43 -8.89 8.58 -8.62
N LEU A 44 -8.38 7.71 -9.50
CA LEU A 44 -7.81 6.41 -9.15
C LEU A 44 -6.46 6.54 -8.44
N TYR A 45 -6.34 5.86 -7.31
CA TYR A 45 -5.08 5.67 -6.58
C TYR A 45 -4.71 4.19 -6.52
N ILE A 46 -3.57 3.82 -7.12
CA ILE A 46 -3.04 2.46 -7.10
C ILE A 46 -1.80 2.42 -6.21
N THR A 47 -1.71 1.46 -5.30
CA THR A 47 -0.49 1.23 -4.54
C THR A 47 0.18 -0.07 -4.95
N VAL A 48 1.51 -0.05 -4.96
CA VAL A 48 2.35 -1.23 -5.19
C VAL A 48 3.26 -1.39 -3.97
N LEU A 49 2.94 -2.40 -3.17
CA LEU A 49 3.65 -2.70 -1.93
C LEU A 49 4.91 -3.50 -2.24
N THR A 50 6.07 -2.94 -1.91
CA THR A 50 7.36 -3.61 -2.10
C THR A 50 7.98 -4.04 -0.77
N ASP A 51 9.07 -4.80 -0.81
CA ASP A 51 9.72 -5.34 0.39
C ASP A 51 10.77 -4.36 0.97
N PRO A 52 10.64 -3.92 2.23
CA PRO A 52 9.48 -4.03 3.11
C PRO A 52 8.51 -2.84 2.97
N THR A 53 7.25 -3.03 3.32
CA THR A 53 6.29 -1.95 3.58
C THR A 53 5.71 -2.16 4.97
N THR A 54 6.20 -1.41 5.98
CA THR A 54 5.84 -1.69 7.38
C THR A 54 5.51 -0.41 8.18
N GLY A 55 4.97 -0.60 9.36
CA GLY A 55 4.73 0.45 10.35
C GLY A 55 3.73 1.50 9.90
N GLY A 56 4.04 2.76 10.16
CA GLY A 56 3.18 3.90 9.84
C GLY A 56 2.88 4.07 8.35
N VAL A 57 3.75 3.61 7.46
CA VAL A 57 3.49 3.63 6.01
C VAL A 57 2.37 2.66 5.64
N THR A 58 2.40 1.43 6.18
CA THR A 58 1.30 0.48 6.02
C THR A 58 -0.01 1.01 6.64
N ALA A 59 0.08 1.64 7.82
CA ALA A 59 -1.07 2.19 8.53
C ALA A 59 -1.59 3.53 7.95
N SER A 60 -1.14 3.92 6.76
CA SER A 60 -1.56 5.14 6.08
C SER A 60 -1.64 4.90 4.56
N PHE A 61 -1.12 5.79 3.77
CA PHE A 61 -1.29 5.84 2.31
C PHE A 61 -0.98 4.54 1.54
N ALA A 62 -0.17 3.62 2.11
CA ALA A 62 0.14 2.36 1.43
C ALA A 62 -1.07 1.43 1.30
N MET A 63 -1.95 1.39 2.31
CA MET A 63 -3.15 0.53 2.34
C MET A 63 -4.44 1.30 2.00
N GLU A 64 -4.32 2.53 1.50
CA GLU A 64 -5.45 3.38 1.10
C GLU A 64 -5.68 3.40 -0.42
N GLY A 65 -4.99 2.53 -1.18
CA GLY A 65 -5.20 2.41 -2.62
C GLY A 65 -6.58 1.87 -2.96
N ASP A 66 -7.18 2.37 -4.05
CA ASP A 66 -8.38 1.78 -4.65
C ASP A 66 -8.05 0.39 -5.23
N ILE A 67 -6.81 0.20 -5.67
CA ILE A 67 -6.23 -1.07 -6.08
C ILE A 67 -4.87 -1.21 -5.39
N ILE A 68 -4.69 -2.31 -4.68
CA ILE A 68 -3.50 -2.58 -3.88
C ILE A 68 -2.79 -3.80 -4.45
N LEU A 69 -1.63 -3.57 -5.06
CA LEU A 69 -0.77 -4.61 -5.60
C LEU A 69 0.40 -4.87 -4.64
N ALA A 70 0.96 -6.07 -4.68
CA ALA A 70 2.17 -6.38 -3.94
C ALA A 70 3.19 -7.10 -4.83
N GLU A 71 4.48 -6.92 -4.54
CA GLU A 71 5.53 -7.77 -5.10
C GLU A 71 5.53 -9.13 -4.40
N PRO A 72 5.92 -10.20 -5.09
CA PRO A 72 6.04 -11.53 -4.47
C PRO A 72 6.95 -11.48 -3.24
N LYS A 73 6.52 -12.17 -2.19
CA LYS A 73 7.25 -12.30 -0.91
C LYS A 73 7.48 -10.98 -0.16
N ALA A 74 6.94 -9.86 -0.61
CA ALA A 74 7.07 -8.59 0.11
C ALA A 74 6.55 -8.71 1.54
N LEU A 75 7.33 -8.19 2.49
CA LEU A 75 6.91 -8.07 3.89
C LEU A 75 6.03 -6.83 4.02
N VAL A 76 4.77 -7.04 4.34
CA VAL A 76 3.81 -5.95 4.57
C VAL A 76 3.19 -6.14 5.95
N ALA A 77 3.47 -5.22 6.85
CA ALA A 77 3.10 -5.38 8.24
C ALA A 77 2.98 -4.03 8.97
N PHE A 78 2.15 -3.95 9.98
CA PHE A 78 2.23 -2.82 10.92
C PHE A 78 3.37 -3.04 11.92
N ALA A 79 3.26 -4.05 12.77
CA ALA A 79 4.35 -4.46 13.65
C ALA A 79 5.18 -5.57 12.97
N GLY A 80 6.49 -5.44 12.99
CA GLY A 80 7.38 -6.46 12.43
C GLY A 80 7.25 -7.81 13.13
N PRO A 81 7.53 -8.94 12.46
CA PRO A 81 7.39 -10.28 13.04
C PRO A 81 8.11 -10.46 14.36
N ARG A 82 9.32 -9.93 14.48
CA ARG A 82 10.12 -9.99 15.71
C ARG A 82 9.42 -9.36 16.92
N VAL A 83 8.77 -8.20 16.71
CA VAL A 83 8.05 -7.49 17.78
C VAL A 83 6.83 -8.30 18.22
N ILE A 84 6.10 -8.87 17.26
CA ILE A 84 4.92 -9.70 17.55
C ILE A 84 5.34 -10.94 18.34
N GLU A 85 6.33 -11.70 17.88
CA GLU A 85 6.82 -12.92 18.54
C GLU A 85 7.29 -12.65 19.97
N GLN A 86 7.98 -11.55 20.19
CA GLN A 86 8.41 -11.14 21.54
C GLN A 86 7.21 -10.80 22.45
N THR A 87 6.18 -10.17 21.89
CA THR A 87 4.99 -9.75 22.65
C THR A 87 4.11 -10.94 23.02
N ILE A 88 3.79 -11.81 22.04
CA ILE A 88 2.92 -12.96 22.28
C ILE A 88 3.67 -14.20 22.77
N ARG A 89 5.01 -14.16 22.76
CA ARG A 89 5.90 -15.28 23.15
C ARG A 89 5.64 -16.58 22.39
N GLN A 90 5.25 -16.46 21.13
CA GLN A 90 4.99 -17.58 20.22
C GLN A 90 5.63 -17.30 18.88
N LYS A 91 6.05 -18.36 18.19
CA LYS A 91 6.53 -18.27 16.81
C LYS A 91 5.37 -18.04 15.86
N LEU A 92 5.58 -17.15 14.91
CA LEU A 92 4.60 -16.87 13.87
C LEU A 92 4.59 -18.00 12.81
N PRO A 93 3.45 -18.26 12.19
CA PRO A 93 3.36 -19.19 11.06
C PRO A 93 4.31 -18.81 9.93
N ALA A 94 4.81 -19.78 9.19
CA ALA A 94 5.62 -19.53 8.01
C ALA A 94 4.83 -18.69 6.99
N GLY A 95 5.47 -17.67 6.43
CA GLY A 95 4.83 -16.78 5.46
C GLY A 95 3.92 -15.70 6.05
N PHE A 96 3.76 -15.64 7.37
CA PHE A 96 2.96 -14.61 8.03
C PHE A 96 3.43 -13.20 7.63
N GLN A 97 2.48 -12.33 7.32
CA GLN A 97 2.70 -10.96 6.83
C GLN A 97 3.43 -10.86 5.47
N ARG A 98 3.59 -11.94 4.74
CA ARG A 98 4.06 -11.88 3.34
C ARG A 98 2.92 -11.57 2.39
N ALA A 99 3.26 -11.09 1.20
CA ALA A 99 2.28 -10.73 0.17
C ALA A 99 1.26 -11.83 -0.11
N GLU A 100 1.72 -13.09 -0.15
CA GLU A 100 0.88 -14.27 -0.38
C GLU A 100 -0.16 -14.47 0.72
N PHE A 101 0.24 -14.29 1.98
CA PHE A 101 -0.67 -14.32 3.12
C PHE A 101 -1.71 -13.19 3.04
N LEU A 102 -1.28 -11.99 2.67
CA LEU A 102 -2.17 -10.83 2.53
C LEU A 102 -3.17 -11.00 1.39
N LEU A 103 -2.75 -11.62 0.28
CA LEU A 103 -3.65 -11.96 -0.82
C LEU A 103 -4.71 -12.98 -0.37
N GLU A 104 -4.30 -14.04 0.33
CA GLU A 104 -5.22 -15.03 0.89
C GLU A 104 -6.25 -14.41 1.85
N LYS A 105 -5.85 -13.40 2.61
CA LYS A 105 -6.71 -12.69 3.58
C LYS A 105 -7.46 -11.50 2.99
N GLY A 106 -7.30 -11.21 1.71
CA GLY A 106 -8.01 -10.13 1.02
C GLY A 106 -7.51 -8.71 1.32
N PHE A 107 -6.27 -8.57 1.79
CA PHE A 107 -5.66 -7.27 2.04
C PHE A 107 -5.00 -6.65 0.80
N VAL A 108 -4.68 -7.44 -0.20
CA VAL A 108 -4.16 -7.00 -1.49
C VAL A 108 -4.95 -7.66 -2.62
N ASP A 109 -5.06 -6.98 -3.76
CA ASP A 109 -5.86 -7.42 -4.89
C ASP A 109 -5.10 -8.39 -5.79
N ALA A 110 -3.80 -8.19 -5.94
CA ALA A 110 -2.94 -9.08 -6.73
C ALA A 110 -1.47 -9.01 -6.33
N ILE A 111 -0.77 -10.10 -6.60
CA ILE A 111 0.69 -10.17 -6.55
C ILE A 111 1.22 -10.10 -7.97
N VAL A 112 2.11 -9.14 -8.24
CA VAL A 112 2.63 -8.86 -9.57
C VAL A 112 4.14 -8.77 -9.54
N GLU A 113 4.81 -9.64 -10.33
CA GLU A 113 6.26 -9.59 -10.52
C GLU A 113 6.70 -8.24 -11.09
N ARG A 114 7.83 -7.73 -10.64
CA ARG A 114 8.35 -6.41 -11.04
C ARG A 114 8.44 -6.24 -12.55
N THR A 115 8.83 -7.27 -13.26
CA THR A 115 8.95 -7.28 -14.72
C THR A 115 7.61 -7.16 -15.44
N GLU A 116 6.52 -7.60 -14.81
CA GLU A 116 5.17 -7.58 -15.37
C GLU A 116 4.36 -6.34 -14.95
N GLN A 117 4.83 -5.59 -13.96
CA GLN A 117 4.08 -4.46 -13.39
C GLN A 117 3.67 -3.42 -14.43
N LYS A 118 4.59 -3.07 -15.37
CA LYS A 118 4.27 -2.10 -16.42
C LYS A 118 3.08 -2.55 -17.27
N LYS A 119 3.06 -3.82 -17.66
CA LYS A 119 1.99 -4.41 -18.46
C LYS A 119 0.67 -4.44 -17.67
N TYR A 120 0.75 -4.89 -16.42
CA TYR A 120 -0.41 -5.00 -15.53
C TYR A 120 -1.02 -3.64 -15.22
N LEU A 121 -0.22 -2.66 -14.83
CA LEU A 121 -0.67 -1.29 -14.59
C LEU A 121 -1.26 -0.63 -15.84
N THR A 122 -0.66 -0.86 -17.02
CA THR A 122 -1.21 -0.37 -18.28
C THR A 122 -2.61 -0.94 -18.55
N MET A 123 -2.83 -2.22 -18.23
CA MET A 123 -4.15 -2.86 -18.37
C MET A 123 -5.17 -2.20 -17.43
N ILE A 124 -4.82 -2.05 -16.15
CA ILE A 124 -5.69 -1.40 -15.15
C ILE A 124 -6.06 0.02 -15.58
N LEU A 125 -5.07 0.82 -15.95
CA LEU A 125 -5.30 2.20 -16.38
C LEU A 125 -6.22 2.28 -17.60
N LYS A 126 -6.08 1.39 -18.58
CA LYS A 126 -6.97 1.33 -19.75
C LYS A 126 -8.40 1.00 -19.35
N LEU A 127 -8.60 0.08 -18.39
CA LEU A 127 -9.94 -0.26 -17.91
C LEU A 127 -10.63 0.93 -17.24
N HIS A 128 -9.86 1.78 -16.56
CA HIS A 128 -10.39 2.95 -15.85
C HIS A 128 -10.49 4.20 -16.72
N GLN A 129 -9.84 4.25 -17.89
CA GLN A 129 -9.99 5.37 -18.83
C GLN A 129 -11.41 5.52 -19.41
N GLY A 130 -12.16 4.43 -19.46
CA GLY A 130 -13.57 4.45 -19.91
C GLY A 130 -14.56 4.90 -18.83
N GLY A 131 -14.14 4.98 -17.56
CA GLY A 131 -14.98 5.34 -16.41
C GLY A 131 -15.06 6.85 -16.11
N ILE A 132 -14.30 7.68 -16.80
CA ILE A 132 -14.48 9.13 -16.75
C ILE A 132 -15.70 9.43 -17.64
N CYS A 133 -16.88 9.07 -17.15
CA CYS A 133 -18.12 9.54 -17.73
C CYS A 133 -18.11 11.06 -17.64
N ARG A 134 -17.99 11.67 -18.81
CA ARG A 134 -18.28 13.08 -18.99
C ARG A 134 -19.72 13.30 -18.57
N GLY A 135 -19.94 13.80 -17.35
CA GLY A 135 -21.17 14.42 -16.96
C GLY A 135 -21.17 15.86 -17.42
#